data_a4399101c66a128b0b46dd3ba1eae452
#
_entry.id   a4399101c66a128b0b46dd3ba1eae452
#
_cell.length_a   1.000
_cell.length_b   1.000
_cell.length_c   1.000
_cell.angle_alpha   90.00
_cell.angle_beta   90.00
_cell.angle_gamma   90.00
#
_symmetry.space_group_name_H-M   'P 1'
#
loop_
_entity.id
_entity.type
_entity.pdbx_description
1 polymer ?
#
loop_
_entity_poly.entity_id
_entity_poly.type
_entity_poly.pdbx_seq_one_letter_code
_entity_poly.pdbx_strand_id
1 'polypeptide(L)'
;MDNDPATAPSSAPAPPSVVAQLLATEHWSLLATRGTMWSEVMSRITILLTVLTGSLVILGLVAQAGGFGAMFQVLAIGLAGAGLILGTLTSVRVFLASDEDAGLILAMNRLRAAYAELAPGIEDQFLTSTRSDEAGLMQTYSLGVRRHPLVHIVGSTNFFVGTVNTLVAGALAALVTATADAATGVVVLVGVLAAVAYFTLFLYAAFRSFGARRRALPPPDAPERSAGARLSKR
;
A
#
# COMPACT_ATOMS: atom_id res chain seq x y z
N MET A 1 -20.42 61.10 -16.56
CA MET A 1 -19.85 59.76 -16.90
C MET A 1 -19.73 59.02 -15.60
N ASP A 2 -20.83 58.41 -15.16
CA ASP A 2 -20.88 57.61 -13.94
C ASP A 2 -20.23 56.25 -14.19
N ASN A 3 -19.10 56.03 -13.57
CA ASN A 3 -18.49 54.73 -13.48
C ASN A 3 -19.14 53.99 -12.30
N ASP A 4 -20.21 53.25 -12.60
CA ASP A 4 -20.81 52.31 -11.64
C ASP A 4 -19.84 51.14 -11.50
N PRO A 5 -19.23 50.91 -10.30
CA PRO A 5 -18.41 49.71 -10.08
C PRO A 5 -19.34 48.50 -10.09
N ALA A 6 -19.19 47.72 -11.16
CA ALA A 6 -19.86 46.45 -11.36
C ALA A 6 -19.86 45.66 -10.04
N THR A 7 -21.01 45.55 -9.39
CA THR A 7 -21.26 44.68 -8.25
C THR A 7 -20.88 43.26 -8.65
N ALA A 8 -19.75 42.78 -8.12
CA ALA A 8 -19.37 41.37 -8.26
C ALA A 8 -20.55 40.49 -7.81
N PRO A 9 -20.94 39.48 -8.59
CA PRO A 9 -22.10 38.65 -8.22
C PRO A 9 -21.81 38.03 -6.86
N SER A 10 -22.61 38.40 -5.86
CA SER A 10 -22.66 37.75 -4.56
C SER A 10 -22.97 36.27 -4.83
N SER A 11 -21.95 35.41 -4.67
CA SER A 11 -22.16 33.97 -4.81
C SER A 11 -23.05 33.49 -3.66
N ALA A 12 -24.35 33.41 -3.90
CA ALA A 12 -25.26 32.76 -2.98
C ALA A 12 -24.75 31.33 -2.68
N PRO A 13 -24.82 30.88 -1.43
CA PRO A 13 -24.38 29.49 -1.10
C PRO A 13 -25.16 28.48 -1.95
N ALA A 14 -24.46 27.47 -2.48
CA ALA A 14 -25.07 26.47 -3.33
C ALA A 14 -26.20 25.72 -2.58
N PRO A 15 -27.31 25.38 -3.24
CA PRO A 15 -28.38 24.60 -2.63
C PRO A 15 -27.83 23.29 -2.02
N PRO A 16 -28.37 22.82 -0.87
CA PRO A 16 -27.89 21.59 -0.21
C PRO A 16 -27.89 20.36 -1.13
N SER A 17 -28.84 20.26 -2.05
CA SER A 17 -28.92 19.18 -3.06
C SER A 17 -27.75 19.20 -4.03
N VAL A 18 -27.30 20.38 -4.45
CA VAL A 18 -26.11 20.52 -5.33
C VAL A 18 -24.84 20.15 -4.56
N VAL A 19 -24.73 20.59 -3.30
CA VAL A 19 -23.60 20.24 -2.45
C VAL A 19 -23.54 18.71 -2.25
N ALA A 20 -24.67 18.07 -1.92
CA ALA A 20 -24.75 16.62 -1.77
C ALA A 20 -24.31 15.88 -3.06
N GLN A 21 -24.73 16.36 -4.22
CA GLN A 21 -24.35 15.77 -5.52
C GLN A 21 -22.84 15.90 -5.80
N LEU A 22 -22.24 17.06 -5.52
CA LEU A 22 -20.80 17.27 -5.67
C LEU A 22 -20.00 16.35 -4.73
N LEU A 23 -20.41 16.24 -3.46
CA LEU A 23 -19.79 15.34 -2.49
C LEU A 23 -19.92 13.87 -2.91
N ALA A 24 -21.08 13.46 -3.45
CA ALA A 24 -21.28 12.11 -3.95
C ALA A 24 -20.38 11.81 -5.16
N THR A 25 -20.23 12.74 -6.09
CA THR A 25 -19.34 12.62 -7.25
C THR A 25 -17.89 12.45 -6.80
N GLU A 26 -17.44 13.26 -5.84
CA GLU A 26 -16.09 13.15 -5.28
C GLU A 26 -15.89 11.81 -4.57
N HIS A 27 -16.88 11.35 -3.79
CA HIS A 27 -16.80 10.05 -3.11
C HIS A 27 -16.60 8.91 -4.10
N TRP A 28 -17.37 8.90 -5.21
CA TRP A 28 -17.23 7.91 -6.27
C TRP A 28 -15.88 8.01 -6.99
N SER A 29 -15.36 9.22 -7.22
CA SER A 29 -14.02 9.45 -7.79
C SER A 29 -12.93 8.85 -6.91
N LEU A 30 -12.97 9.09 -5.59
CA LEU A 30 -12.01 8.52 -4.64
C LEU A 30 -12.09 6.99 -4.58
N LEU A 31 -13.31 6.43 -4.61
CA LEU A 31 -13.50 4.99 -4.61
C LEU A 31 -12.97 4.34 -5.90
N ALA A 32 -13.21 4.96 -7.06
CA ALA A 32 -12.68 4.51 -8.35
C ALA A 32 -11.16 4.56 -8.37
N THR A 33 -10.55 5.67 -7.90
CA THR A 33 -9.10 5.82 -7.78
C THR A 33 -8.49 4.73 -6.89
N ARG A 34 -9.12 4.43 -5.75
CA ARG A 34 -8.72 3.35 -4.87
C ARG A 34 -8.77 1.99 -5.56
N GLY A 35 -9.83 1.72 -6.31
CA GLY A 35 -10.01 0.48 -7.08
C GLY A 35 -8.92 0.29 -8.13
N THR A 36 -8.63 1.34 -8.93
CA THR A 36 -7.60 1.29 -9.99
C THR A 36 -6.20 1.13 -9.41
N MET A 37 -5.88 1.82 -8.32
CA MET A 37 -4.60 1.71 -7.62
C MET A 37 -4.35 0.27 -7.13
N TRP A 38 -5.32 -0.34 -6.46
CA TRP A 38 -5.18 -1.73 -5.99
C TRP A 38 -5.15 -2.73 -7.14
N SER A 39 -5.88 -2.50 -8.23
CA SER A 39 -5.81 -3.32 -9.44
C SER A 39 -4.40 -3.30 -10.05
N GLU A 40 -3.75 -2.13 -10.12
CA GLU A 40 -2.35 -2.00 -10.57
C GLU A 40 -1.40 -2.81 -9.68
N VAL A 41 -1.53 -2.68 -8.35
CA VAL A 41 -0.71 -3.41 -7.39
C VAL A 41 -0.86 -4.92 -7.56
N MET A 42 -2.09 -5.42 -7.68
CA MET A 42 -2.35 -6.85 -7.87
C MET A 42 -1.78 -7.34 -9.21
N SER A 43 -1.87 -6.55 -10.28
CA SER A 43 -1.26 -6.86 -11.57
C SER A 43 0.26 -7.02 -11.45
N ARG A 44 0.96 -6.12 -10.76
CA ARG A 44 2.42 -6.23 -10.52
C ARG A 44 2.80 -7.48 -9.73
N ILE A 45 2.01 -7.84 -8.72
CA ILE A 45 2.22 -9.07 -7.94
C ILE A 45 2.02 -10.30 -8.82
N THR A 46 0.99 -10.31 -9.66
CA THR A 46 0.74 -11.40 -10.60
C THR A 46 1.90 -11.57 -11.59
N ILE A 47 2.42 -10.46 -12.14
CA ILE A 47 3.60 -10.48 -13.03
C ILE A 47 4.81 -11.05 -12.28
N LEU A 48 5.08 -10.60 -11.05
CA LEU A 48 6.18 -11.13 -10.23
C LEU A 48 6.07 -12.63 -10.05
N LEU A 49 4.90 -13.13 -9.62
CA LEU A 49 4.68 -14.57 -9.39
C LEU A 49 4.80 -15.37 -10.70
N THR A 50 4.31 -14.83 -11.82
CA THR A 50 4.44 -15.45 -13.13
C THR A 50 5.90 -15.58 -13.56
N VAL A 51 6.70 -14.51 -13.38
CA VAL A 51 8.15 -14.53 -13.68
C VAL A 51 8.87 -15.53 -12.79
N LEU A 52 8.58 -15.58 -11.49
CA LEU A 52 9.19 -16.54 -10.57
C LEU A 52 8.82 -17.98 -10.94
N THR A 53 7.54 -18.24 -11.24
CA THR A 53 7.07 -19.58 -11.65
C THR A 53 7.72 -20.00 -12.98
N GLY A 54 7.73 -19.11 -13.97
CA GLY A 54 8.40 -19.38 -15.26
C GLY A 54 9.91 -19.65 -15.08
N SER A 55 10.56 -18.91 -14.18
CA SER A 55 11.97 -19.13 -13.84
C SER A 55 12.20 -20.54 -13.26
N LEU A 56 11.34 -20.99 -12.35
CA LEU A 56 11.44 -22.34 -11.78
C LEU A 56 11.23 -23.43 -12.85
N VAL A 57 10.31 -23.24 -13.79
CA VAL A 57 10.08 -24.17 -14.90
C VAL A 57 11.32 -24.25 -15.78
N ILE A 58 11.90 -23.10 -16.17
CA ILE A 58 13.13 -23.06 -16.99
C ILE A 58 14.28 -23.78 -16.27
N LEU A 59 14.48 -23.50 -14.98
CA LEU A 59 15.51 -24.15 -14.18
C LEU A 59 15.29 -25.67 -14.06
N GLY A 60 14.04 -26.11 -13.92
CA GLY A 60 13.69 -27.53 -13.93
C GLY A 60 14.06 -28.22 -15.23
N LEU A 61 13.77 -27.61 -16.39
CA LEU A 61 14.12 -28.13 -17.70
C LEU A 61 15.64 -28.17 -17.90
N VAL A 62 16.37 -27.14 -17.50
CA VAL A 62 17.83 -27.09 -17.59
C VAL A 62 18.48 -28.18 -16.71
N ALA A 63 17.97 -28.36 -15.50
CA ALA A 63 18.43 -29.43 -14.59
C ALA A 63 18.19 -30.81 -15.15
N GLN A 64 17.07 -31.06 -15.82
CA GLN A 64 16.78 -32.33 -16.47
C GLN A 64 17.69 -32.60 -17.71
N ALA A 65 18.00 -31.55 -18.48
CA ALA A 65 18.79 -31.70 -19.70
C ALA A 65 20.29 -31.82 -19.44
N GLY A 66 20.85 -31.10 -18.49
CA GLY A 66 22.28 -30.97 -18.25
C GLY A 66 22.72 -31.11 -16.78
N GLY A 67 21.81 -31.43 -15.86
CA GLY A 67 22.10 -31.49 -14.44
C GLY A 67 22.32 -30.11 -13.82
N PHE A 68 22.91 -30.09 -12.64
CA PHE A 68 23.17 -28.87 -11.84
C PHE A 68 24.55 -28.24 -12.13
N GLY A 69 25.01 -28.30 -13.39
CA GLY A 69 26.29 -27.76 -13.82
C GLY A 69 26.34 -26.22 -13.91
N ALA A 70 27.47 -25.71 -14.46
CA ALA A 70 27.73 -24.28 -14.55
C ALA A 70 26.62 -23.49 -15.25
N MET A 71 26.02 -24.04 -16.30
CA MET A 71 24.92 -23.40 -17.03
C MET A 71 23.69 -23.23 -16.14
N PHE A 72 23.33 -24.24 -15.35
CA PHE A 72 22.26 -24.16 -14.36
C PHE A 72 22.55 -23.07 -13.34
N GLN A 73 23.77 -23.04 -12.79
CA GLN A 73 24.14 -22.04 -11.75
C GLN A 73 24.03 -20.61 -12.29
N VAL A 74 24.57 -20.33 -13.48
CA VAL A 74 24.49 -18.98 -14.08
C VAL A 74 23.05 -18.55 -14.30
N LEU A 75 22.21 -19.44 -14.87
CA LEU A 75 20.79 -19.13 -15.06
C LEU A 75 20.04 -18.95 -13.74
N ALA A 76 20.28 -19.82 -12.76
CA ALA A 76 19.62 -19.76 -11.46
C ALA A 76 19.94 -18.45 -10.72
N ILE A 77 21.21 -18.03 -10.72
CA ILE A 77 21.64 -16.76 -10.10
C ILE A 77 21.02 -15.58 -10.87
N GLY A 78 21.06 -15.59 -12.21
CA GLY A 78 20.50 -14.51 -13.03
C GLY A 78 19.00 -14.37 -12.83
N LEU A 79 18.25 -15.47 -12.89
CA LEU A 79 16.80 -15.47 -12.71
C LEU A 79 16.39 -15.11 -11.26
N ALA A 80 17.08 -15.64 -10.26
CA ALA A 80 16.82 -15.29 -8.86
C ALA A 80 17.15 -13.81 -8.59
N GLY A 81 18.25 -13.28 -9.15
CA GLY A 81 18.61 -11.88 -9.07
C GLY A 81 17.56 -10.95 -9.71
N ALA A 82 17.12 -11.29 -10.94
CA ALA A 82 16.05 -10.56 -11.61
C ALA A 82 14.75 -10.63 -10.82
N GLY A 83 14.37 -11.79 -10.31
CA GLY A 83 13.20 -11.98 -9.44
C GLY A 83 13.27 -11.14 -8.16
N LEU A 84 14.43 -11.08 -7.51
CA LEU A 84 14.63 -10.27 -6.31
C LEU A 84 14.51 -8.77 -6.59
N ILE A 85 15.06 -8.30 -7.71
CA ILE A 85 14.92 -6.88 -8.13
C ILE A 85 13.46 -6.55 -8.38
N LEU A 86 12.76 -7.34 -9.20
CA LEU A 86 11.33 -7.13 -9.50
C LEU A 86 10.47 -7.20 -8.22
N GLY A 87 10.75 -8.16 -7.35
CA GLY A 87 10.06 -8.31 -6.09
C GLY A 87 10.28 -7.13 -5.15
N THR A 88 11.52 -6.62 -5.06
CA THR A 88 11.83 -5.43 -4.24
C THR A 88 11.13 -4.19 -4.77
N LEU A 89 11.14 -3.96 -6.09
CA LEU A 89 10.39 -2.87 -6.72
C LEU A 89 8.88 -3.00 -6.49
N THR A 90 8.35 -4.23 -6.55
CA THR A 90 6.95 -4.51 -6.22
C THR A 90 6.65 -4.18 -4.75
N SER A 91 7.52 -4.57 -3.80
CA SER A 91 7.38 -4.21 -2.39
C SER A 91 7.32 -2.70 -2.18
N VAL A 92 8.22 -1.95 -2.81
CA VAL A 92 8.21 -0.47 -2.73
C VAL A 92 6.87 0.08 -3.22
N ARG A 93 6.36 -0.41 -4.35
CA ARG A 93 5.05 0.04 -4.87
C ARG A 93 3.89 -0.31 -3.93
N VAL A 94 3.91 -1.48 -3.29
CA VAL A 94 2.89 -1.86 -2.30
C VAL A 94 2.94 -0.96 -1.07
N PHE A 95 4.13 -0.55 -0.61
CA PHE A 95 4.26 0.43 0.49
C PHE A 95 3.66 1.79 0.10
N LEU A 96 3.99 2.31 -1.08
CA LEU A 96 3.45 3.58 -1.57
C LEU A 96 1.92 3.51 -1.73
N ALA A 97 1.40 2.43 -2.32
CA ALA A 97 -0.03 2.22 -2.45
C ALA A 97 -0.75 2.16 -1.10
N SER A 98 -0.13 1.55 -0.08
CA SER A 98 -0.69 1.52 1.28
C SER A 98 -0.77 2.92 1.91
N ASP A 99 0.18 3.80 1.59
CA ASP A 99 0.17 5.20 2.04
C ASP A 99 -0.90 6.02 1.30
N GLU A 100 -1.00 5.85 -0.01
CA GLU A 100 -2.03 6.44 -0.85
C GLU A 100 -3.44 6.00 -0.40
N ASP A 101 -3.63 4.70 -0.13
CA ASP A 101 -4.89 4.11 0.34
C ASP A 101 -5.35 4.73 1.67
N ALA A 102 -4.44 4.91 2.62
CA ALA A 102 -4.76 5.57 3.89
C ALA A 102 -5.24 7.01 3.66
N GLY A 103 -4.61 7.74 2.75
CA GLY A 103 -5.03 9.09 2.36
C GLY A 103 -6.44 9.12 1.74
N LEU A 104 -6.73 8.19 0.83
CA LEU A 104 -8.03 8.06 0.20
C LEU A 104 -9.13 7.73 1.22
N ILE A 105 -8.86 6.83 2.17
CA ILE A 105 -9.80 6.48 3.25
C ILE A 105 -10.11 7.70 4.11
N LEU A 106 -9.09 8.47 4.52
CA LEU A 106 -9.29 9.68 5.31
C LEU A 106 -10.08 10.75 4.54
N ALA A 107 -9.86 10.88 3.24
CA ALA A 107 -10.65 11.76 2.38
C ALA A 107 -12.11 11.31 2.32
N MET A 108 -12.38 10.02 2.13
CA MET A 108 -13.74 9.47 2.15
C MET A 108 -14.41 9.62 3.54
N ASN A 109 -13.67 9.49 4.65
CA ASN A 109 -14.21 9.73 5.98
C ASN A 109 -14.65 11.19 6.16
N ARG A 110 -13.87 12.16 5.62
CA ARG A 110 -14.26 13.58 5.62
C ARG A 110 -15.53 13.85 4.80
N LEU A 111 -15.69 13.16 3.66
CA LEU A 111 -16.93 13.29 2.89
C LEU A 111 -18.13 12.74 3.66
N ARG A 112 -17.96 11.63 4.42
CA ARG A 112 -19.02 11.10 5.30
C ARG A 112 -19.38 12.07 6.42
N ALA A 113 -18.39 12.75 7.02
CA ALA A 113 -18.67 13.81 7.99
C ALA A 113 -19.52 14.95 7.36
N ALA A 114 -19.16 15.38 6.14
CA ALA A 114 -19.95 16.40 5.44
C ALA A 114 -21.38 15.91 5.10
N TYR A 115 -21.59 14.62 4.82
CA TYR A 115 -22.95 14.08 4.68
C TYR A 115 -23.73 14.13 5.98
N ALA A 116 -23.10 13.84 7.13
CA ALA A 116 -23.74 13.92 8.43
C ALA A 116 -24.14 15.38 8.80
N GLU A 117 -23.33 16.37 8.39
CA GLU A 117 -23.70 17.79 8.52
C GLU A 117 -24.93 18.16 7.66
N LEU A 118 -25.05 17.59 6.44
CA LEU A 118 -26.18 17.84 5.54
C LEU A 118 -27.47 17.13 5.99
N ALA A 119 -27.35 15.97 6.63
CA ALA A 119 -28.47 15.13 7.06
C ALA A 119 -28.18 14.53 8.44
N PRO A 120 -28.43 15.27 9.54
CA PRO A 120 -28.19 14.79 10.89
C PRO A 120 -28.89 13.45 11.17
N GLY A 121 -28.17 12.50 11.77
CA GLY A 121 -28.64 11.15 12.06
C GLY A 121 -28.35 10.12 10.96
N ILE A 122 -27.80 10.53 9.80
CA ILE A 122 -27.41 9.57 8.74
C ILE A 122 -26.17 8.78 9.11
N GLU A 123 -25.37 9.27 10.04
CA GLU A 123 -24.14 8.61 10.53
C GLU A 123 -24.40 7.22 11.11
N ASP A 124 -25.58 6.98 11.67
CA ASP A 124 -25.99 5.67 12.19
C ASP A 124 -26.12 4.61 11.08
N GLN A 125 -26.22 5.03 9.83
CA GLN A 125 -26.29 4.15 8.66
C GLN A 125 -24.89 3.84 8.09
N PHE A 126 -23.83 4.51 8.56
CA PHE A 126 -22.50 4.30 8.03
C PHE A 126 -21.78 3.14 8.74
N LEU A 127 -21.36 2.14 7.96
CA LEU A 127 -20.53 1.03 8.45
C LEU A 127 -19.10 1.50 8.81
N THR A 128 -18.64 2.59 8.19
CA THR A 128 -17.28 3.11 8.30
C THR A 128 -17.28 4.46 9.00
N SER A 129 -16.11 4.90 9.46
CA SER A 129 -15.97 6.10 10.27
C SER A 129 -16.22 7.39 9.48
N THR A 130 -16.70 8.42 10.18
CA THR A 130 -16.68 9.82 9.74
C THR A 130 -15.42 10.57 10.22
N ARG A 131 -14.59 9.96 11.09
CA ARG A 131 -13.41 10.59 11.68
C ARG A 131 -12.21 10.56 10.74
N SER A 132 -11.46 11.67 10.71
CA SER A 132 -10.25 11.85 9.88
C SER A 132 -8.94 11.68 10.67
N ASP A 133 -8.97 10.89 11.75
CA ASP A 133 -7.84 10.57 12.61
C ASP A 133 -7.41 9.08 12.47
N GLU A 134 -6.39 8.68 13.23
CA GLU A 134 -5.90 7.29 13.25
C GLU A 134 -7.00 6.30 13.66
N ALA A 135 -7.83 6.65 14.64
CA ALA A 135 -8.90 5.77 15.11
C ALA A 135 -9.96 5.57 14.01
N GLY A 136 -10.35 6.64 13.29
CA GLY A 136 -11.26 6.57 12.16
C GLY A 136 -10.70 5.77 10.99
N LEU A 137 -9.40 5.91 10.70
CA LEU A 137 -8.70 5.11 9.69
C LEU A 137 -8.77 3.62 10.04
N MET A 138 -8.40 3.24 11.28
CA MET A 138 -8.43 1.86 11.73
C MET A 138 -9.84 1.26 11.78
N GLN A 139 -10.82 2.03 12.20
CA GLN A 139 -12.23 1.61 12.19
C GLN A 139 -12.69 1.32 10.76
N THR A 140 -12.32 2.15 9.78
CA THR A 140 -12.71 1.96 8.38
C THR A 140 -11.99 0.75 7.78
N TYR A 141 -10.69 0.54 8.05
CA TYR A 141 -9.97 -0.65 7.59
C TYR A 141 -10.54 -1.97 8.13
N SER A 142 -10.95 -1.96 9.39
CA SER A 142 -11.46 -3.16 10.06
C SER A 142 -12.96 -3.36 9.89
N LEU A 143 -13.67 -2.45 9.20
CA LEU A 143 -15.13 -2.44 9.09
C LEU A 143 -15.82 -2.55 10.45
N GLY A 144 -15.27 -1.86 11.46
CA GLY A 144 -15.77 -1.88 12.83
C GLY A 144 -15.41 -3.14 13.65
N VAL A 145 -14.81 -4.16 13.05
CA VAL A 145 -14.40 -5.38 13.74
C VAL A 145 -13.03 -5.20 14.39
N ARG A 146 -12.91 -5.35 15.69
CA ARG A 146 -11.62 -5.34 16.37
C ARG A 146 -10.83 -6.61 16.03
N ARG A 147 -9.78 -6.48 15.22
CA ARG A 147 -8.85 -7.56 14.90
C ARG A 147 -7.54 -7.36 15.66
N HIS A 148 -6.91 -8.48 16.04
CA HIS A 148 -5.59 -8.42 16.65
C HIS A 148 -4.58 -7.81 15.65
N PRO A 149 -3.70 -6.87 16.05
CA PRO A 149 -2.77 -6.19 15.15
C PRO A 149 -1.89 -7.15 14.32
N LEU A 150 -1.46 -8.28 14.91
CA LEU A 150 -0.67 -9.30 14.21
C LEU A 150 -1.42 -9.92 13.02
N VAL A 151 -2.73 -10.17 13.15
CA VAL A 151 -3.54 -10.73 12.06
C VAL A 151 -3.62 -9.74 10.89
N HIS A 152 -3.69 -8.44 11.19
CA HIS A 152 -3.69 -7.39 10.17
C HIS A 152 -2.34 -7.32 9.44
N ILE A 153 -1.22 -7.43 10.16
CA ILE A 153 0.13 -7.42 9.57
C ILE A 153 0.36 -8.66 8.71
N VAL A 154 0.13 -9.85 9.25
CA VAL A 154 0.37 -11.13 8.56
C VAL A 154 -0.56 -11.31 7.36
N GLY A 155 -1.79 -10.83 7.45
CA GLY A 155 -2.76 -10.84 6.34
C GLY A 155 -2.55 -9.75 5.31
N SER A 156 -1.54 -8.88 5.46
CA SER A 156 -1.31 -7.79 4.53
C SER A 156 -0.58 -8.23 3.26
N THR A 157 -0.91 -7.59 2.13
CA THR A 157 -0.21 -7.76 0.86
C THR A 157 1.29 -7.47 0.97
N ASN A 158 1.67 -6.49 1.78
CA ASN A 158 3.07 -6.18 2.06
C ASN A 158 3.82 -7.36 2.67
N PHE A 159 3.23 -8.01 3.67
CA PHE A 159 3.86 -9.16 4.33
C PHE A 159 4.02 -10.33 3.37
N PHE A 160 3.02 -10.59 2.52
CA PHE A 160 3.08 -11.64 1.49
C PHE A 160 4.27 -11.40 0.53
N VAL A 161 4.35 -10.23 -0.09
CA VAL A 161 5.43 -9.91 -1.05
C VAL A 161 6.79 -9.90 -0.35
N GLY A 162 6.89 -9.37 0.86
CA GLY A 162 8.11 -9.37 1.68
C GLY A 162 8.59 -10.80 1.98
N THR A 163 7.68 -11.73 2.28
CA THR A 163 8.02 -13.14 2.52
C THR A 163 8.53 -13.82 1.25
N VAL A 164 7.89 -13.61 0.11
CA VAL A 164 8.37 -14.13 -1.18
C VAL A 164 9.77 -13.64 -1.48
N ASN A 165 10.03 -12.33 -1.34
CA ASN A 165 11.36 -11.76 -1.57
C ASN A 165 12.41 -12.28 -0.60
N THR A 166 12.03 -12.53 0.64
CA THR A 166 12.91 -13.13 1.66
C THR A 166 13.40 -14.50 1.23
N LEU A 167 12.49 -15.34 0.71
CA LEU A 167 12.86 -16.67 0.20
C LEU A 167 13.78 -16.57 -1.03
N VAL A 168 13.48 -15.66 -1.95
CA VAL A 168 14.32 -15.43 -3.15
C VAL A 168 15.70 -14.90 -2.76
N ALA A 169 15.81 -13.98 -1.80
CA ALA A 169 17.08 -13.46 -1.30
C ALA A 169 17.95 -14.55 -0.65
N GLY A 170 17.34 -15.40 0.16
CA GLY A 170 18.01 -16.54 0.77
C GLY A 170 18.51 -17.56 -0.29
N ALA A 171 17.63 -17.91 -1.26
CA ALA A 171 17.97 -18.79 -2.34
C ALA A 171 19.11 -18.23 -3.22
N LEU A 172 19.07 -16.94 -3.56
CA LEU A 172 20.11 -16.27 -4.34
C LEU A 172 21.47 -16.34 -3.61
N ALA A 173 21.50 -16.02 -2.31
CA ALA A 173 22.72 -16.07 -1.51
C ALA A 173 23.29 -17.49 -1.40
N ALA A 174 22.42 -18.49 -1.23
CA ALA A 174 22.82 -19.89 -1.22
C ALA A 174 23.41 -20.33 -2.57
N LEU A 175 22.75 -19.96 -3.69
CA LEU A 175 23.25 -20.24 -5.04
C LEU A 175 24.62 -19.63 -5.31
N VAL A 176 24.81 -18.35 -4.97
CA VAL A 176 26.10 -17.67 -5.10
C VAL A 176 27.18 -18.34 -4.24
N THR A 177 26.88 -18.71 -3.00
CA THR A 177 27.85 -19.40 -2.12
C THR A 177 28.21 -20.80 -2.65
N ALA A 178 27.24 -21.50 -3.26
CA ALA A 178 27.49 -22.81 -3.85
C ALA A 178 28.47 -22.79 -5.04
N THR A 179 28.58 -21.65 -5.77
CA THR A 179 29.57 -21.50 -6.87
C THR A 179 31.02 -21.43 -6.39
N ALA A 180 31.25 -21.22 -5.10
CA ALA A 180 32.59 -21.20 -4.47
C ALA A 180 33.00 -22.57 -3.88
N ASP A 181 32.33 -23.65 -4.27
CA ASP A 181 32.55 -25.01 -3.76
C ASP A 181 32.49 -25.13 -2.23
N ALA A 182 31.72 -24.26 -1.59
CA ALA A 182 31.58 -24.22 -0.14
C ALA A 182 30.85 -25.48 0.38
N ALA A 183 31.19 -25.91 1.59
CA ALA A 183 30.49 -27.02 2.24
C ALA A 183 28.99 -26.72 2.38
N THR A 184 28.14 -27.74 2.19
CA THR A 184 26.67 -27.61 2.22
C THR A 184 26.16 -26.85 3.47
N GLY A 185 26.78 -27.07 4.63
CA GLY A 185 26.41 -26.34 5.86
C GLY A 185 26.66 -24.83 5.75
N VAL A 186 27.73 -24.40 5.07
CA VAL A 186 28.02 -22.99 4.82
C VAL A 186 27.00 -22.37 3.85
N VAL A 187 26.68 -23.10 2.76
CA VAL A 187 25.67 -22.67 1.78
C VAL A 187 24.31 -22.43 2.44
N VAL A 188 23.86 -23.38 3.26
CA VAL A 188 22.60 -23.26 4.00
C VAL A 188 22.65 -22.10 5.00
N LEU A 189 23.73 -21.99 5.78
CA LEU A 189 23.89 -20.92 6.76
C LEU A 189 23.85 -19.54 6.10
N VAL A 190 24.60 -19.33 5.02
CA VAL A 190 24.61 -18.05 4.28
C VAL A 190 23.23 -17.73 3.69
N GLY A 191 22.55 -18.71 3.12
CA GLY A 191 21.18 -18.54 2.61
C GLY A 191 20.20 -18.11 3.71
N VAL A 192 20.24 -18.78 4.87
CA VAL A 192 19.38 -18.42 6.02
C VAL A 192 19.72 -17.03 6.56
N LEU A 193 21.00 -16.70 6.71
CA LEU A 193 21.42 -15.38 7.19
C LEU A 193 20.98 -14.27 6.23
N ALA A 194 21.10 -14.47 4.92
CA ALA A 194 20.62 -13.52 3.90
C ALA A 194 19.11 -13.34 3.94
N ALA A 195 18.34 -14.43 4.09
CA ALA A 195 16.90 -14.38 4.26
C ALA A 195 16.52 -13.59 5.51
N VAL A 196 17.12 -13.88 6.66
CA VAL A 196 16.89 -13.18 7.92
C VAL A 196 17.25 -11.69 7.79
N ALA A 197 18.40 -11.38 7.18
CA ALA A 197 18.82 -9.99 6.97
C ALA A 197 17.83 -9.22 6.08
N TYR A 198 17.39 -9.82 4.95
CA TYR A 198 16.40 -9.21 4.07
C TYR A 198 15.07 -8.99 4.79
N PHE A 199 14.58 -9.99 5.51
CA PHE A 199 13.33 -9.90 6.27
C PHE A 199 13.39 -8.82 7.35
N THR A 200 14.50 -8.74 8.08
CA THR A 200 14.71 -7.71 9.11
C THR A 200 14.73 -6.32 8.49
N LEU A 201 15.42 -6.13 7.36
CA LEU A 201 15.43 -4.85 6.63
C LEU A 201 14.03 -4.49 6.11
N PHE A 202 13.29 -5.47 5.59
CA PHE A 202 11.90 -5.29 5.16
C PHE A 202 11.00 -4.84 6.33
N LEU A 203 11.08 -5.52 7.48
CA LEU A 203 10.32 -5.13 8.67
C LEU A 203 10.72 -3.73 9.16
N TYR A 204 12.01 -3.43 9.19
CA TYR A 204 12.48 -2.10 9.56
C TYR A 204 11.90 -1.00 8.66
N ALA A 205 11.92 -1.20 7.33
CA ALA A 205 11.32 -0.28 6.37
C ALA A 205 9.80 -0.13 6.60
N ALA A 206 9.10 -1.25 6.86
CA ALA A 206 7.66 -1.26 7.15
C ALA A 206 7.33 -0.48 8.42
N PHE A 207 8.05 -0.71 9.52
CA PHE A 207 7.83 0.02 10.78
C PHE A 207 8.17 1.51 10.66
N ARG A 208 9.23 1.85 9.93
CA ARG A 208 9.62 3.25 9.68
C ARG A 208 8.55 4.00 8.88
N SER A 209 8.00 3.41 7.83
CA SER A 209 6.93 4.02 7.02
C SER A 209 5.66 4.19 7.84
N PHE A 210 5.27 3.17 8.61
CA PHE A 210 4.12 3.24 9.51
C PHE A 210 4.28 4.33 10.59
N GLY A 211 5.45 4.43 11.20
CA GLY A 211 5.75 5.49 12.19
C GLY A 211 5.73 6.90 11.59
N ALA A 212 6.21 7.07 10.38
CA ALA A 212 6.16 8.35 9.67
C ALA A 212 4.71 8.76 9.37
N ARG A 213 3.85 7.82 8.96
CA ARG A 213 2.43 8.03 8.72
C ARG A 213 1.69 8.47 10.00
N ARG A 214 1.91 7.78 11.12
CA ARG A 214 1.29 8.14 12.40
C ARG A 214 1.59 9.59 12.81
N ARG A 215 2.81 10.06 12.55
CA ARG A 215 3.21 11.45 12.85
C ARG A 215 2.57 12.49 11.94
N ALA A 216 2.16 12.11 10.74
CA ALA A 216 1.52 12.98 9.77
C ALA A 216 0.00 13.11 9.99
N LEU A 217 -0.60 12.20 10.76
CA LEU A 217 -2.02 12.25 11.09
C LEU A 217 -2.28 13.28 12.20
N PRO A 218 -3.41 14.01 12.13
CA PRO A 218 -3.81 14.90 13.23
C PRO A 218 -4.04 14.08 14.51
N PRO A 219 -3.74 14.65 15.70
CA PRO A 219 -4.02 14.01 16.97
C PRO A 219 -5.54 13.77 17.13
N PRO A 220 -5.95 12.75 17.91
CA PRO A 220 -7.35 12.34 18.06
C PRO A 220 -8.31 13.44 18.51
N ASP A 221 -7.79 14.45 19.21
CA ASP A 221 -8.57 15.56 19.78
C ASP A 221 -8.35 16.90 19.04
N ALA A 222 -7.72 16.87 17.86
CA ALA A 222 -7.60 18.10 17.08
C ALA A 222 -8.99 18.55 16.63
N PRO A 223 -9.43 19.80 16.98
CA PRO A 223 -10.71 20.31 16.54
C PRO A 223 -10.74 20.23 15.01
N GLU A 224 -11.78 19.61 14.46
CA GLU A 224 -12.00 19.55 13.01
C GLU A 224 -11.95 20.98 12.50
N ARG A 225 -10.91 21.30 11.71
CA ARG A 225 -10.82 22.61 11.08
C ARG A 225 -11.94 22.65 10.06
N SER A 226 -13.07 23.27 10.44
CA SER A 226 -14.19 23.48 9.55
C SER A 226 -13.67 24.02 8.21
N ALA A 227 -14.04 23.34 7.12
CA ALA A 227 -13.62 23.71 5.76
C ALA A 227 -13.97 25.17 5.42
N GLY A 228 -14.93 25.77 6.15
CA GLY A 228 -15.35 27.17 6.04
C GLY A 228 -14.29 28.21 6.45
N ALA A 229 -13.34 27.87 7.32
CA ALA A 229 -12.36 28.87 7.80
C ALA A 229 -11.26 29.23 6.79
N ARG A 230 -11.11 28.49 5.69
CA ARG A 230 -10.12 28.80 4.64
C ARG A 230 -10.67 29.72 3.54
N LEU A 231 -11.97 29.83 3.36
CA LEU A 231 -12.59 30.69 2.34
C LEU A 231 -12.75 32.14 2.81
N SER A 232 -12.65 32.42 4.13
CA SER A 232 -12.78 33.75 4.70
C SER A 232 -11.48 34.56 4.76
N LYS A 233 -10.33 34.04 4.28
CA LYS A 233 -9.00 34.72 4.31
C LYS A 233 -8.35 34.86 2.95
N ARG A 234 -9.13 34.93 1.88
CA ARG A 234 -8.61 35.38 0.57
C ARG A 234 -9.49 36.49 0.02
#